data_6011b4985c403199d8a9c100ae538156
#
_entry.id   6011b4985c403199d8a9c100ae538156
#
_cell.length_a   1.000
_cell.length_b   1.000
_cell.length_c   1.000
_cell.angle_alpha   90.00
_cell.angle_beta   90.00
_cell.angle_gamma   90.00
#
_symmetry.space_group_name_H-M   'P 1'
#
loop_
_entity.id
_entity.type
_entity.pdbx_description
1 polymer ?
#
loop_
_entity_poly.entity_id
_entity_poly.type
_entity_poly.pdbx_seq_one_letter_code
_entity_poly.pdbx_strand_id
1 'polypeptide(L)'
;MLKTHSWRLVSVVLLALVATACSGAGTSDDTIRVFAAASLTDAFAELEAAFEAANPGIDVELNLGGSSSLREQIRAGAPADVFASANIEIADSLVDEALITSGISIFATNSLSIAVPAGNPGAVTSAADLERSDLAVGLCAATAPCGELALEELAALGVEADIDTNEPDVRALLTKVELGELDVGVVYETDVLAADGGVEAIPLGNSSPLLTSYPIAALAEAPNSQGAQDFVSFVLSNEASAVLASFGFGEAA
;
A
#
# COMPACT_ATOMS: atom_id res chain seq x y z
N MET A 1 -83.13 55.26 -17.44
CA MET A 1 -82.23 54.32 -18.21
C MET A 1 -80.82 54.51 -17.74
N LEU A 2 -80.37 53.66 -16.80
CA LEU A 2 -79.07 53.74 -16.20
C LEU A 2 -78.10 52.85 -17.00
N LYS A 3 -76.98 53.40 -17.44
CA LYS A 3 -75.87 52.65 -18.00
C LYS A 3 -74.83 52.43 -16.90
N THR A 4 -74.64 51.18 -16.50
CA THR A 4 -73.60 50.72 -15.59
C THR A 4 -72.30 50.52 -16.35
N HIS A 5 -71.23 51.22 -15.93
CA HIS A 5 -69.86 51.01 -16.40
C HIS A 5 -69.17 50.03 -15.48
N SER A 6 -68.82 48.87 -15.99
CA SER A 6 -68.02 47.86 -15.31
C SER A 6 -66.52 48.18 -15.46
N TRP A 7 -65.89 48.54 -14.35
CA TRP A 7 -64.44 48.74 -14.28
C TRP A 7 -63.73 47.42 -14.10
N ARG A 8 -62.96 47.01 -15.09
CA ARG A 8 -62.11 45.84 -15.02
C ARG A 8 -60.79 46.21 -14.35
N LEU A 9 -60.53 45.72 -13.15
CA LEU A 9 -59.24 45.76 -12.49
C LEU A 9 -58.31 44.71 -13.15
N VAL A 10 -57.25 45.22 -13.80
CA VAL A 10 -56.15 44.40 -14.33
C VAL A 10 -55.14 44.24 -13.21
N SER A 11 -55.15 43.05 -12.55
CA SER A 11 -54.09 42.67 -11.59
C SER A 11 -52.85 42.24 -12.35
N VAL A 12 -51.80 43.08 -12.31
CA VAL A 12 -50.45 42.71 -12.76
C VAL A 12 -49.79 41.88 -11.71
N VAL A 13 -49.68 40.56 -11.95
CA VAL A 13 -48.90 39.65 -11.12
C VAL A 13 -47.45 39.77 -11.53
N LEU A 14 -46.64 40.40 -10.69
CA LEU A 14 -45.20 40.48 -10.84
C LEU A 14 -44.60 39.16 -10.40
N LEU A 15 -44.23 38.30 -11.39
CA LEU A 15 -43.54 37.00 -11.13
C LEU A 15 -42.07 37.30 -10.88
N ALA A 16 -41.69 37.34 -9.58
CA ALA A 16 -40.27 37.41 -9.20
C ALA A 16 -39.59 36.07 -9.52
N LEU A 17 -38.76 35.99 -10.58
CA LEU A 17 -37.85 34.90 -10.81
C LEU A 17 -36.73 34.97 -9.74
N VAL A 18 -36.81 34.11 -8.73
CA VAL A 18 -35.68 33.81 -7.85
C VAL A 18 -34.75 32.90 -8.65
N ALA A 19 -33.72 33.47 -9.25
CA ALA A 19 -32.60 32.71 -9.78
C ALA A 19 -31.83 32.11 -8.60
N THR A 20 -32.15 30.85 -8.26
CA THR A 20 -31.31 30.04 -7.37
C THR A 20 -30.02 29.75 -8.16
N ALA A 21 -28.96 30.52 -7.90
CA ALA A 21 -27.62 30.17 -8.32
C ALA A 21 -27.26 28.90 -7.53
N CYS A 22 -27.42 27.72 -8.14
CA CYS A 22 -26.68 26.54 -7.72
C CYS A 22 -25.21 26.86 -7.98
N SER A 23 -24.52 27.39 -6.96
CA SER A 23 -23.10 27.22 -6.85
C SER A 23 -22.88 25.73 -6.82
N GLY A 24 -22.45 25.14 -7.92
CA GLY A 24 -21.83 23.84 -7.91
C GLY A 24 -20.56 23.99 -7.07
N ALA A 25 -20.69 23.81 -5.75
CA ALA A 25 -19.60 23.32 -4.95
C ALA A 25 -19.29 21.96 -5.58
N GLY A 26 -18.18 21.87 -6.34
CA GLY A 26 -17.57 20.60 -6.61
C GLY A 26 -17.42 19.98 -5.21
N THR A 27 -18.09 18.88 -4.96
CA THR A 27 -17.74 18.02 -3.84
C THR A 27 -16.30 17.62 -4.15
N SER A 28 -15.32 18.27 -3.50
CA SER A 28 -14.01 17.66 -3.37
C SER A 28 -14.30 16.28 -2.82
N ASP A 29 -13.87 15.25 -3.49
CA ASP A 29 -13.87 13.91 -2.92
C ASP A 29 -12.93 14.01 -1.71
N ASP A 30 -13.49 14.06 -0.50
CA ASP A 30 -12.71 14.19 0.73
C ASP A 30 -11.99 12.87 1.07
N THR A 31 -12.17 11.85 0.24
CA THR A 31 -11.54 10.55 0.35
C THR A 31 -10.24 10.50 -0.45
N ILE A 32 -9.19 9.92 0.12
CA ILE A 32 -7.91 9.60 -0.53
C ILE A 32 -7.75 8.09 -0.58
N ARG A 33 -7.74 7.51 -1.77
CA ARG A 33 -7.59 6.06 -1.96
C ARG A 33 -6.13 5.70 -2.16
N VAL A 34 -5.53 5.09 -1.14
CA VAL A 34 -4.12 4.73 -1.11
C VAL A 34 -3.95 3.24 -1.39
N PHE A 35 -3.33 2.92 -2.51
CA PHE A 35 -2.96 1.54 -2.87
C PHE A 35 -1.55 1.29 -2.36
N ALA A 36 -1.39 0.47 -1.33
CA ALA A 36 -0.11 0.25 -0.66
C ALA A 36 0.26 -1.23 -0.54
N ALA A 37 1.56 -1.52 -0.66
CA ALA A 37 2.11 -2.86 -0.53
C ALA A 37 1.68 -3.54 0.78
N ALA A 38 1.42 -4.84 0.75
CA ALA A 38 0.94 -5.61 1.91
C ALA A 38 1.85 -5.51 3.14
N SER A 39 3.17 -5.40 2.95
CA SER A 39 4.15 -5.17 4.03
C SER A 39 4.00 -3.84 4.75
N LEU A 40 3.26 -2.88 4.18
CA LEU A 40 3.00 -1.55 4.76
C LEU A 40 1.75 -1.54 5.67
N THR A 41 1.03 -2.65 5.81
CA THR A 41 -0.30 -2.70 6.44
C THR A 41 -0.36 -1.98 7.78
N ASP A 42 0.49 -2.34 8.74
CA ASP A 42 0.41 -1.80 10.10
C ASP A 42 0.94 -0.37 10.18
N ALA A 43 2.04 -0.09 9.48
CA ALA A 43 2.61 1.26 9.44
C ALA A 43 1.68 2.25 8.74
N PHE A 44 1.03 1.85 7.64
CA PHE A 44 0.12 2.74 6.91
C PHE A 44 -1.20 2.95 7.65
N ALA A 45 -1.68 1.98 8.45
CA ALA A 45 -2.83 2.21 9.34
C ALA A 45 -2.54 3.28 10.41
N GLU A 46 -1.30 3.34 10.94
CA GLU A 46 -0.91 4.41 11.86
C GLU A 46 -0.73 5.76 11.13
N LEU A 47 -0.14 5.74 9.91
CA LEU A 47 -0.02 6.94 9.08
C LEU A 47 -1.38 7.50 8.64
N GLU A 48 -2.33 6.64 8.27
CA GLU A 48 -3.73 7.00 8.00
C GLU A 48 -4.32 7.75 9.19
N ALA A 49 -4.30 7.14 10.38
CA ALA A 49 -4.84 7.74 11.59
C ALA A 49 -4.18 9.10 11.94
N ALA A 50 -2.85 9.21 11.76
CA ALA A 50 -2.13 10.44 12.02
C ALA A 50 -2.47 11.54 11.00
N PHE A 51 -2.58 11.18 9.72
CA PHE A 51 -2.95 12.12 8.66
C PHE A 51 -4.37 12.65 8.83
N GLU A 52 -5.35 11.78 9.12
CA GLU A 52 -6.75 12.16 9.36
C GLU A 52 -6.90 13.04 10.60
N ALA A 53 -6.16 12.73 11.67
CA ALA A 53 -6.16 13.56 12.87
C ALA A 53 -5.64 14.98 12.60
N ALA A 54 -4.66 15.13 11.70
CA ALA A 54 -4.11 16.42 11.28
C ALA A 54 -4.99 17.15 10.25
N ASN A 55 -5.85 16.42 9.52
CA ASN A 55 -6.68 16.93 8.42
C ASN A 55 -8.17 16.59 8.64
N PRO A 56 -8.86 17.21 9.60
CA PRO A 56 -10.25 16.88 9.92
C PRO A 56 -11.18 17.03 8.70
N GLY A 57 -11.88 15.95 8.36
CA GLY A 57 -12.80 15.88 7.23
C GLY A 57 -12.23 15.17 6.00
N ILE A 58 -10.96 14.80 6.03
CA ILE A 58 -10.36 13.87 5.05
C ILE A 58 -10.53 12.44 5.57
N ASP A 59 -10.82 11.52 4.67
CA ASP A 59 -10.92 10.07 4.88
C ASP A 59 -9.88 9.36 4.01
N VAL A 60 -9.04 8.54 4.59
CA VAL A 60 -8.01 7.77 3.85
C VAL A 60 -8.48 6.32 3.76
N GLU A 61 -8.74 5.84 2.55
CA GLU A 61 -9.11 4.46 2.29
C GLU A 61 -7.87 3.66 1.84
N LEU A 62 -7.38 2.73 2.67
CA LEU A 62 -6.27 1.85 2.32
C LEU A 62 -6.75 0.63 1.53
N ASN A 63 -6.18 0.41 0.34
CA ASN A 63 -6.26 -0.83 -0.41
C ASN A 63 -4.90 -1.52 -0.34
N LEU A 64 -4.80 -2.55 0.51
CA LEU A 64 -3.56 -3.23 0.84
C LEU A 64 -3.46 -4.56 0.10
N GLY A 65 -2.29 -4.85 -0.49
CA GLY A 65 -2.08 -6.09 -1.23
C GLY A 65 -0.70 -6.18 -1.88
N GLY A 66 -0.46 -7.22 -2.63
CA GLY A 66 0.78 -7.36 -3.39
C GLY A 66 0.95 -6.24 -4.41
N SER A 67 2.10 -5.57 -4.44
CA SER A 67 2.37 -4.43 -5.33
C SER A 67 2.05 -4.73 -6.79
N SER A 68 2.36 -5.94 -7.27
CA SER A 68 2.05 -6.40 -8.63
C SER A 68 0.54 -6.45 -8.90
N SER A 69 -0.25 -6.94 -7.92
CA SER A 69 -1.71 -7.00 -8.03
C SER A 69 -2.33 -5.60 -8.03
N LEU A 70 -1.83 -4.71 -7.16
CA LEU A 70 -2.28 -3.31 -7.08
C LEU A 70 -1.96 -2.56 -8.38
N ARG A 71 -0.77 -2.77 -8.96
CA ARG A 71 -0.41 -2.24 -10.28
C ARG A 71 -1.42 -2.67 -11.35
N GLU A 72 -1.79 -3.94 -11.40
CA GLU A 72 -2.78 -4.42 -12.39
C GLU A 72 -4.17 -3.81 -12.16
N GLN A 73 -4.57 -3.56 -10.91
CA GLN A 73 -5.80 -2.84 -10.59
C GLN A 73 -5.76 -1.39 -11.12
N ILE A 74 -4.63 -0.69 -10.93
CA ILE A 74 -4.41 0.66 -11.45
C ILE A 74 -4.47 0.68 -12.97
N ARG A 75 -3.80 -0.27 -13.65
CA ARG A 75 -3.85 -0.45 -15.10
C ARG A 75 -5.27 -0.73 -15.61
N ALA A 76 -6.07 -1.42 -14.83
CA ALA A 76 -7.49 -1.68 -15.14
C ALA A 76 -8.41 -0.49 -14.86
N GLY A 77 -7.88 0.65 -14.40
CA GLY A 77 -8.63 1.88 -14.14
C GLY A 77 -9.28 1.93 -12.75
N ALA A 78 -8.73 1.22 -11.77
CA ALA A 78 -9.18 1.37 -10.38
C ALA A 78 -8.99 2.82 -9.92
N PRO A 79 -9.96 3.40 -9.19
CA PRO A 79 -9.90 4.80 -8.76
C PRO A 79 -8.94 4.95 -7.57
N ALA A 80 -7.64 4.89 -7.82
CA ALA A 80 -6.60 5.10 -6.84
C ALA A 80 -6.05 6.53 -6.93
N ASP A 81 -5.70 7.10 -5.80
CA ASP A 81 -5.09 8.43 -5.69
C ASP A 81 -3.58 8.35 -5.49
N VAL A 82 -3.14 7.42 -4.65
CA VAL A 82 -1.73 7.19 -4.28
C VAL A 82 -1.36 5.73 -4.49
N PHE A 83 -0.14 5.50 -4.95
CA PHE A 83 0.46 4.17 -5.02
C PHE A 83 1.78 4.14 -4.22
N ALA A 84 1.90 3.16 -3.31
CA ALA A 84 3.10 2.87 -2.52
C ALA A 84 3.51 1.41 -2.74
N SER A 85 4.64 1.19 -3.43
CA SER A 85 5.14 -0.13 -3.81
C SER A 85 6.24 -0.64 -2.87
N ALA A 86 6.48 -1.95 -2.86
CA ALA A 86 7.59 -2.57 -2.13
C ALA A 86 8.86 -2.75 -2.98
N ASN A 87 8.88 -2.27 -4.23
CA ASN A 87 10.08 -2.12 -5.05
C ASN A 87 9.89 -1.00 -6.09
N ILE A 88 11.00 -0.53 -6.65
CA ILE A 88 11.02 0.57 -7.62
C ILE A 88 10.48 0.12 -8.97
N GLU A 89 10.81 -1.08 -9.42
CA GLU A 89 10.53 -1.61 -10.76
C GLU A 89 9.02 -1.61 -11.07
N ILE A 90 8.20 -1.96 -10.08
CA ILE A 90 6.74 -1.96 -10.24
C ILE A 90 6.22 -0.52 -10.35
N ALA A 91 6.73 0.42 -9.56
CA ALA A 91 6.33 1.82 -9.67
C ALA A 91 6.81 2.47 -10.97
N ASP A 92 8.04 2.19 -11.41
CA ASP A 92 8.60 2.67 -12.66
C ASP A 92 7.79 2.18 -13.87
N SER A 93 7.25 0.97 -13.82
CA SER A 93 6.38 0.48 -14.88
C SER A 93 5.12 1.33 -15.07
N LEU A 94 4.59 1.94 -14.00
CA LEU A 94 3.47 2.89 -14.09
C LEU A 94 3.92 4.29 -14.58
N VAL A 95 5.18 4.67 -14.33
CA VAL A 95 5.78 5.89 -14.92
C VAL A 95 5.92 5.71 -16.43
N ASP A 96 6.43 4.58 -16.89
CA ASP A 96 6.58 4.27 -18.32
C ASP A 96 5.24 4.28 -19.07
N GLU A 97 4.16 3.94 -18.38
CA GLU A 97 2.78 3.96 -18.90
C GLU A 97 2.08 5.31 -18.71
N ALA A 98 2.76 6.31 -18.19
CA ALA A 98 2.23 7.65 -17.87
C ALA A 98 1.05 7.63 -16.86
N LEU A 99 0.90 6.56 -16.06
CA LEU A 99 -0.04 6.48 -14.95
C LEU A 99 0.49 7.17 -13.69
N ILE A 100 1.82 7.37 -13.61
CA ILE A 100 2.50 8.26 -12.68
C ILE A 100 3.26 9.30 -13.49
N THR A 101 2.97 10.59 -13.30
CA THR A 101 3.60 11.69 -14.05
C THR A 101 4.37 12.66 -13.15
N SER A 102 4.14 12.62 -11.85
CA SER A 102 4.81 13.46 -10.84
C SER A 102 6.22 12.96 -10.46
N GLY A 103 6.61 11.78 -10.95
CA GLY A 103 7.78 11.04 -10.48
C GLY A 103 7.48 10.24 -9.21
N ILE A 104 8.41 9.35 -8.86
CA ILE A 104 8.36 8.56 -7.63
C ILE A 104 9.31 9.14 -6.58
N SER A 105 8.99 8.96 -5.30
CA SER A 105 9.87 9.32 -4.17
C SER A 105 10.07 8.10 -3.28
N ILE A 106 11.31 7.81 -2.91
CA ILE A 106 11.60 6.72 -1.96
C ILE A 106 11.33 7.25 -0.55
N PHE A 107 10.58 6.49 0.26
CA PHE A 107 10.23 6.90 1.62
C PHE A 107 10.72 5.92 2.69
N ALA A 108 11.09 4.68 2.32
CA ALA A 108 11.58 3.67 3.24
C ALA A 108 12.44 2.63 2.52
N THR A 109 13.16 1.83 3.29
CA THR A 109 13.84 0.60 2.84
C THR A 109 13.47 -0.57 3.74
N ASN A 110 13.71 -1.81 3.25
CA ASN A 110 13.48 -3.03 4.03
C ASN A 110 14.46 -4.13 3.59
N SER A 111 14.62 -5.15 4.42
CA SER A 111 15.43 -6.34 4.13
C SER A 111 14.62 -7.60 4.44
N LEU A 112 15.11 -8.75 3.99
CA LEU A 112 14.46 -10.04 4.20
C LEU A 112 15.00 -10.77 5.42
N SER A 113 14.12 -11.59 6.01
CA SER A 113 14.41 -12.56 7.05
C SER A 113 13.71 -13.88 6.74
N ILE A 114 14.21 -14.97 7.29
CA ILE A 114 13.47 -16.23 7.34
C ILE A 114 12.50 -16.13 8.51
N ALA A 115 11.24 -16.47 8.28
CA ALA A 115 10.21 -16.61 9.31
C ALA A 115 9.88 -18.10 9.50
N VAL A 116 9.80 -18.52 10.75
CA VAL A 116 9.35 -19.86 11.14
C VAL A 116 8.23 -19.74 12.18
N PRO A 117 7.31 -20.70 12.31
CA PRO A 117 6.32 -20.70 13.38
C PRO A 117 6.97 -20.60 14.77
N ALA A 118 6.26 -20.02 15.73
CA ALA A 118 6.74 -19.91 17.11
C ALA A 118 7.20 -21.26 17.65
N GLY A 119 8.39 -21.30 18.27
CA GLY A 119 9.03 -22.53 18.75
C GLY A 119 9.78 -23.33 17.69
N ASN A 120 9.82 -22.84 16.43
CA ASN A 120 10.61 -23.41 15.33
C ASN A 120 10.51 -24.94 15.22
N PRO A 121 9.32 -25.49 14.98
CA PRO A 121 9.13 -26.95 14.96
C PRO A 121 9.93 -27.65 13.86
N GLY A 122 10.21 -26.95 12.73
CA GLY A 122 11.04 -27.43 11.63
C GLY A 122 12.55 -27.47 11.94
N ALA A 123 12.97 -26.92 13.09
CA ALA A 123 14.37 -26.76 13.48
C ALA A 123 15.25 -26.12 12.39
N VAL A 124 14.68 -25.09 11.74
CA VAL A 124 15.37 -24.27 10.72
C VAL A 124 16.42 -23.39 11.41
N THR A 125 17.63 -23.32 10.89
CA THR A 125 18.74 -22.57 11.49
C THR A 125 19.43 -21.61 10.51
N SER A 126 19.19 -21.78 9.21
CA SER A 126 19.84 -20.99 8.15
C SER A 126 19.07 -21.11 6.85
N ALA A 127 19.44 -20.29 5.86
CA ALA A 127 18.88 -20.39 4.50
C ALA A 127 19.10 -21.75 3.83
N ALA A 128 20.18 -22.46 4.17
CA ALA A 128 20.44 -23.80 3.62
C ALA A 128 19.36 -24.83 4.00
N ASP A 129 18.62 -24.60 5.10
CA ASP A 129 17.53 -25.49 5.49
C ASP A 129 16.31 -25.40 4.54
N LEU A 130 16.21 -24.34 3.71
CA LEU A 130 15.18 -24.24 2.68
C LEU A 130 15.34 -25.26 1.54
N GLU A 131 16.50 -25.93 1.44
CA GLU A 131 16.73 -27.05 0.51
C GLU A 131 16.18 -28.40 1.01
N ARG A 132 15.66 -28.43 2.25
CA ARG A 132 15.16 -29.66 2.89
C ARG A 132 13.79 -30.02 2.37
N SER A 133 13.65 -31.22 1.79
CA SER A 133 12.38 -31.75 1.26
C SER A 133 11.42 -32.28 2.34
N ASP A 134 11.79 -32.22 3.64
CA ASP A 134 10.93 -32.56 4.76
C ASP A 134 10.27 -31.33 5.40
N LEU A 135 10.56 -30.12 4.89
CA LEU A 135 9.93 -28.87 5.29
C LEU A 135 8.92 -28.38 4.25
N ALA A 136 7.83 -27.82 4.72
CA ALA A 136 6.92 -27.06 3.88
C ALA A 136 7.44 -25.62 3.71
N VAL A 137 8.02 -25.33 2.54
CA VAL A 137 8.69 -24.06 2.24
C VAL A 137 7.79 -23.15 1.42
N GLY A 138 7.59 -21.92 1.89
CA GLY A 138 6.87 -20.89 1.14
C GLY A 138 7.74 -19.72 0.75
N LEU A 139 7.54 -19.22 -0.47
CA LEU A 139 8.04 -17.91 -0.91
C LEU A 139 6.88 -17.07 -1.46
N CYS A 140 7.12 -15.78 -1.64
CA CYS A 140 6.25 -14.99 -2.53
C CYS A 140 6.45 -15.43 -3.98
N ALA A 141 5.45 -15.20 -4.81
CA ALA A 141 5.57 -15.39 -6.26
C ALA A 141 6.73 -14.55 -6.82
N ALA A 142 7.46 -15.08 -7.78
CA ALA A 142 8.62 -14.41 -8.40
C ALA A 142 8.30 -13.04 -9.03
N THR A 143 7.04 -12.78 -9.32
CA THR A 143 6.57 -11.48 -9.84
C THR A 143 6.20 -10.48 -8.74
N ALA A 144 6.20 -10.90 -7.48
CA ALA A 144 5.98 -10.03 -6.32
C ALA A 144 7.33 -9.51 -5.80
N PRO A 145 7.42 -8.26 -5.25
CA PRO A 145 8.69 -7.70 -4.76
C PRO A 145 9.42 -8.59 -3.75
N CYS A 146 8.67 -9.18 -2.80
CA CYS A 146 9.24 -10.10 -1.80
C CYS A 146 9.80 -11.39 -2.43
N GLY A 147 9.16 -11.90 -3.48
CA GLY A 147 9.63 -13.10 -4.18
C GLY A 147 10.84 -12.84 -5.07
N GLU A 148 10.84 -11.72 -5.78
CA GLU A 148 11.98 -11.29 -6.59
C GLU A 148 13.23 -11.12 -5.73
N LEU A 149 13.13 -10.36 -4.64
CA LEU A 149 14.23 -10.12 -3.71
C LEU A 149 14.69 -11.42 -3.02
N ALA A 150 13.75 -12.31 -2.63
CA ALA A 150 14.09 -13.58 -2.00
C ALA A 150 14.87 -14.49 -2.94
N LEU A 151 14.45 -14.59 -4.20
CA LEU A 151 15.16 -15.39 -5.20
C LEU A 151 16.56 -14.84 -5.50
N GLU A 152 16.72 -13.52 -5.54
CA GLU A 152 18.03 -12.89 -5.72
C GLU A 152 18.95 -13.15 -4.52
N GLU A 153 18.47 -13.00 -3.30
CA GLU A 153 19.24 -13.28 -2.08
C GLU A 153 19.63 -14.74 -1.96
N LEU A 154 18.69 -15.66 -2.19
CA LEU A 154 18.97 -17.11 -2.15
C LEU A 154 19.98 -17.53 -3.23
N ALA A 155 19.88 -16.96 -4.43
CA ALA A 155 20.86 -17.20 -5.48
C ALA A 155 22.25 -16.68 -5.11
N ALA A 156 22.34 -15.51 -4.47
CA ALA A 156 23.62 -14.97 -3.97
C ALA A 156 24.24 -15.83 -2.87
N LEU A 157 23.42 -16.52 -2.07
CA LEU A 157 23.84 -17.48 -1.05
C LEU A 157 24.15 -18.88 -1.61
N GLY A 158 23.80 -19.15 -2.88
CA GLY A 158 23.95 -20.46 -3.51
C GLY A 158 22.94 -21.50 -2.99
N VAL A 159 21.78 -21.05 -2.53
CA VAL A 159 20.70 -21.88 -1.98
C VAL A 159 19.65 -22.13 -3.06
N GLU A 160 19.31 -23.41 -3.30
CA GLU A 160 18.23 -23.84 -4.20
C GLU A 160 17.04 -24.33 -3.34
N ALA A 161 16.18 -23.40 -2.93
CA ALA A 161 15.05 -23.71 -2.06
C ALA A 161 14.07 -24.71 -2.70
N ASP A 162 13.63 -25.71 -1.95
CA ASP A 162 12.58 -26.68 -2.34
C ASP A 162 11.20 -26.08 -2.04
N ILE A 163 10.70 -25.25 -2.95
CA ILE A 163 9.54 -24.39 -2.75
C ILE A 163 8.25 -25.16 -2.98
N ASP A 164 7.40 -25.30 -1.95
CA ASP A 164 6.08 -25.94 -2.03
C ASP A 164 4.99 -24.99 -2.51
N THR A 165 5.06 -23.71 -2.14
CA THR A 165 4.03 -22.74 -2.49
C THR A 165 4.59 -21.36 -2.77
N ASN A 166 3.90 -20.64 -3.68
CA ASN A 166 4.22 -19.26 -4.03
C ASN A 166 3.01 -18.37 -3.70
N GLU A 167 3.17 -17.47 -2.74
CA GLU A 167 2.08 -16.61 -2.29
C GLU A 167 2.04 -15.28 -3.08
N PRO A 168 0.85 -14.70 -3.26
CA PRO A 168 0.69 -13.48 -4.06
C PRO A 168 1.36 -12.26 -3.41
N ASP A 169 1.51 -12.26 -2.10
CA ASP A 169 2.15 -11.20 -1.31
C ASP A 169 2.68 -11.73 0.02
N VAL A 170 3.43 -10.88 0.71
CA VAL A 170 4.14 -11.27 1.93
C VAL A 170 3.21 -11.52 3.12
N ARG A 171 2.06 -10.85 3.20
CA ARG A 171 1.09 -11.08 4.30
C ARG A 171 0.37 -12.41 4.16
N ALA A 172 0.07 -12.83 2.92
CA ALA A 172 -0.45 -14.17 2.66
C ALA A 172 0.57 -15.24 3.06
N LEU A 173 1.87 -15.02 2.76
CA LEU A 173 2.96 -15.91 3.16
C LEU A 173 3.11 -15.96 4.69
N LEU A 174 3.23 -14.80 5.34
CA LEU A 174 3.37 -14.69 6.80
C LEU A 174 2.24 -15.43 7.53
N THR A 175 0.99 -15.20 7.12
CA THR A 175 -0.18 -15.85 7.73
C THR A 175 -0.09 -17.38 7.69
N LYS A 176 0.38 -17.96 6.61
CA LYS A 176 0.56 -19.41 6.51
C LYS A 176 1.65 -19.93 7.45
N VAL A 177 2.74 -19.17 7.61
CA VAL A 177 3.78 -19.50 8.58
C VAL A 177 3.24 -19.39 10.00
N GLU A 178 2.53 -18.32 10.35
CA GLU A 178 1.92 -18.12 11.67
C GLU A 178 0.96 -19.26 12.04
N LEU A 179 0.17 -19.74 11.07
CA LEU A 179 -0.78 -20.83 11.27
C LEU A 179 -0.13 -22.22 11.28
N GLY A 180 1.18 -22.31 11.01
CA GLY A 180 1.90 -23.58 10.88
C GLY A 180 1.47 -24.41 9.66
N GLU A 181 0.89 -23.76 8.63
CA GLU A 181 0.64 -24.40 7.33
C GLU A 181 1.94 -24.52 6.53
N LEU A 182 2.92 -23.68 6.84
CA LEU A 182 4.28 -23.73 6.34
C LEU A 182 5.25 -23.83 7.53
N ASP A 183 6.31 -24.59 7.35
CA ASP A 183 7.40 -24.71 8.33
C ASP A 183 8.35 -23.52 8.26
N VAL A 184 8.45 -22.88 7.09
CA VAL A 184 9.36 -21.78 6.85
C VAL A 184 8.90 -20.92 5.67
N GLY A 185 9.15 -19.61 5.75
CA GLY A 185 8.96 -18.66 4.67
C GLY A 185 10.03 -17.58 4.69
N VAL A 186 10.25 -16.90 3.54
CA VAL A 186 11.11 -15.72 3.48
C VAL A 186 10.22 -14.48 3.35
N VAL A 187 10.25 -13.63 4.37
CA VAL A 187 9.42 -12.44 4.53
C VAL A 187 10.30 -11.22 4.80
N TYR A 188 9.73 -10.02 4.88
CA TYR A 188 10.51 -8.86 5.33
C TYR A 188 10.73 -8.89 6.86
N GLU A 189 11.81 -8.24 7.32
CA GLU A 189 12.07 -8.07 8.76
C GLU A 189 10.91 -7.37 9.48
N THR A 190 10.28 -6.40 8.82
CA THR A 190 9.10 -5.69 9.36
C THR A 190 7.89 -6.61 9.55
N ASP A 191 7.71 -7.63 8.69
CA ASP A 191 6.62 -8.58 8.83
C ASP A 191 6.80 -9.48 10.06
N VAL A 192 8.04 -9.88 10.34
CA VAL A 192 8.35 -10.64 11.57
C VAL A 192 8.06 -9.82 12.82
N LEU A 193 8.42 -8.53 12.81
CA LEU A 193 8.11 -7.62 13.92
C LEU A 193 6.60 -7.45 14.11
N ALA A 194 5.86 -7.32 13.02
CA ALA A 194 4.41 -7.15 13.02
C ALA A 194 3.66 -8.41 13.52
N ALA A 195 4.25 -9.58 13.41
CA ALA A 195 3.66 -10.86 13.88
C ALA A 195 3.57 -10.99 15.42
N ASP A 196 4.14 -10.07 16.19
CA ASP A 196 4.08 -9.98 17.66
C ASP A 196 4.31 -11.33 18.36
N GLY A 197 5.30 -12.08 17.90
CA GLY A 197 5.67 -13.38 18.45
C GLY A 197 4.93 -14.59 17.85
N GLY A 198 4.10 -14.39 16.84
CA GLY A 198 3.47 -15.47 16.06
C GLY A 198 4.49 -16.26 15.23
N VAL A 199 5.60 -15.61 14.86
CA VAL A 199 6.75 -16.23 14.18
C VAL A 199 8.06 -15.88 14.86
N GLU A 200 9.11 -16.65 14.58
CA GLU A 200 10.49 -16.34 14.96
C GLU A 200 11.32 -16.01 13.73
N ALA A 201 12.20 -15.00 13.86
CA ALA A 201 13.14 -14.60 12.82
C ALA A 201 14.41 -15.45 12.84
N ILE A 202 14.85 -15.89 11.66
CA ILE A 202 16.17 -16.47 11.46
C ILE A 202 16.87 -15.66 10.37
N PRO A 203 18.10 -15.15 10.62
CA PRO A 203 18.84 -14.41 9.60
C PRO A 203 19.06 -15.24 8.35
N LEU A 204 18.89 -14.66 7.17
CA LEU A 204 19.25 -15.30 5.90
C LEU A 204 20.74 -15.65 5.81
N GLY A 205 21.58 -14.95 6.58
CA GLY A 205 23.01 -15.27 6.68
C GLY A 205 23.88 -14.44 5.74
N ASN A 206 23.30 -13.49 4.98
CA ASN A 206 24.08 -12.55 4.20
C ASN A 206 24.65 -11.45 5.12
N SER A 207 25.97 -11.22 5.07
CA SER A 207 26.65 -10.16 5.85
C SER A 207 26.33 -8.74 5.32
N SER A 208 25.76 -8.66 4.12
CA SER A 208 25.32 -7.42 3.48
C SER A 208 23.99 -7.73 2.77
N PRO A 209 22.86 -7.71 3.49
CA PRO A 209 21.57 -8.05 2.92
C PRO A 209 21.19 -7.08 1.80
N LEU A 210 20.51 -7.57 0.80
CA LEU A 210 19.90 -6.74 -0.23
C LEU A 210 18.77 -5.92 0.41
N LEU A 211 18.70 -4.65 0.02
CA LEU A 211 17.63 -3.77 0.45
C LEU A 211 16.65 -3.56 -0.70
N THR A 212 15.38 -3.66 -0.39
CA THR A 212 14.35 -3.10 -1.28
C THR A 212 14.04 -1.67 -0.86
N SER A 213 13.71 -0.83 -1.85
CA SER A 213 13.29 0.56 -1.64
C SER A 213 11.81 0.68 -1.91
N TYR A 214 11.11 1.42 -1.05
CA TYR A 214 9.68 1.67 -1.14
C TYR A 214 9.41 3.03 -1.78
N PRO A 215 8.99 3.07 -3.05
CA PRO A 215 8.55 4.29 -3.71
C PRO A 215 7.09 4.59 -3.39
N ILE A 216 6.77 5.89 -3.37
CA ILE A 216 5.42 6.43 -3.30
C ILE A 216 5.22 7.50 -4.37
N ALA A 217 4.02 7.58 -4.94
CA ALA A 217 3.64 8.61 -5.88
C ALA A 217 2.12 8.86 -5.90
N ALA A 218 1.73 10.07 -6.25
CA ALA A 218 0.37 10.38 -6.67
C ALA A 218 0.15 9.90 -8.12
N LEU A 219 -1.02 9.32 -8.39
CA LEU A 219 -1.39 8.87 -9.73
C LEU A 219 -1.80 10.05 -10.62
N ALA A 220 -1.59 9.91 -11.94
CA ALA A 220 -1.87 10.97 -12.91
C ALA A 220 -3.35 11.35 -12.99
N GLU A 221 -4.24 10.35 -12.85
CA GLU A 221 -5.70 10.52 -12.90
C GLU A 221 -6.34 10.31 -11.51
N ALA A 222 -5.63 10.73 -10.44
CA ALA A 222 -6.11 10.66 -9.08
C ALA A 222 -7.46 11.39 -8.94
N PRO A 223 -8.55 10.73 -8.48
CA PRO A 223 -9.84 11.40 -8.22
C PRO A 223 -9.71 12.58 -7.27
N ASN A 224 -8.89 12.44 -6.22
CA ASN A 224 -8.52 13.51 -5.29
C ASN A 224 -7.04 13.90 -5.45
N SER A 225 -6.71 14.57 -6.55
CA SER A 225 -5.32 14.93 -6.89
C SER A 225 -4.62 15.79 -5.83
N GLN A 226 -5.33 16.70 -5.16
CA GLN A 226 -4.73 17.52 -4.09
C GLN A 226 -4.47 16.68 -2.85
N GLY A 227 -5.46 15.90 -2.41
CA GLY A 227 -5.32 14.99 -1.26
C GLY A 227 -4.20 13.97 -1.48
N ALA A 228 -4.06 13.44 -2.71
CA ALA A 228 -2.95 12.54 -3.07
C ALA A 228 -1.59 13.19 -2.84
N GLN A 229 -1.39 14.44 -3.29
CA GLN A 229 -0.13 15.17 -3.11
C GLN A 229 0.13 15.49 -1.63
N ASP A 230 -0.90 15.87 -0.89
CA ASP A 230 -0.80 16.16 0.53
C ASP A 230 -0.42 14.90 1.32
N PHE A 231 -1.04 13.75 1.02
CA PHE A 231 -0.71 12.47 1.65
C PHE A 231 0.71 12.01 1.30
N VAL A 232 1.13 12.09 0.04
CA VAL A 232 2.52 11.78 -0.37
C VAL A 232 3.50 12.68 0.38
N SER A 233 3.23 13.99 0.48
CA SER A 233 4.08 14.93 1.22
C SER A 233 4.16 14.60 2.71
N PHE A 234 3.06 14.14 3.31
CA PHE A 234 3.02 13.69 4.69
C PHE A 234 3.87 12.43 4.88
N VAL A 235 3.74 11.41 4.02
CA VAL A 235 4.53 10.16 4.11
C VAL A 235 6.04 10.43 3.99
N LEU A 236 6.43 11.48 3.26
CA LEU A 236 7.82 11.93 3.13
C LEU A 236 8.31 12.82 4.29
N SER A 237 7.47 13.08 5.29
CA SER A 237 7.83 13.92 6.44
C SER A 237 8.65 13.18 7.49
N ASN A 238 9.34 13.95 8.35
CA ASN A 238 10.06 13.37 9.50
C ASN A 238 9.12 12.66 10.49
N GLU A 239 7.86 13.09 10.60
CA GLU A 239 6.85 12.46 11.45
C GLU A 239 6.53 11.06 10.93
N ALA A 240 6.22 10.92 9.65
CA ALA A 240 5.96 9.64 9.02
C ALA A 240 7.19 8.72 9.04
N SER A 241 8.39 9.28 8.83
CA SER A 241 9.65 8.52 8.95
C SER A 241 9.84 7.94 10.35
N ALA A 242 9.49 8.67 11.41
CA ALA A 242 9.54 8.16 12.78
C ALA A 242 8.54 7.02 13.02
N VAL A 243 7.32 7.12 12.46
CA VAL A 243 6.33 6.02 12.50
C VAL A 243 6.88 4.80 11.77
N LEU A 244 7.34 4.94 10.53
CA LEU A 244 7.91 3.83 9.75
C LEU A 244 9.07 3.15 10.48
N ALA A 245 9.98 3.92 11.08
CA ALA A 245 11.09 3.38 11.88
C ALA A 245 10.61 2.58 13.10
N SER A 246 9.48 2.95 13.72
CA SER A 246 8.92 2.19 14.84
C SER A 246 8.40 0.79 14.43
N PHE A 247 8.07 0.62 13.14
CA PHE A 247 7.72 -0.67 12.54
C PHE A 247 8.93 -1.41 11.93
N GLY A 248 10.15 -0.87 12.09
CA GLY A 248 11.38 -1.52 11.64
C GLY A 248 11.80 -1.18 10.21
N PHE A 249 11.13 -0.27 9.52
CA PHE A 249 11.58 0.19 8.20
C PHE A 249 12.86 1.00 8.32
N GLY A 250 13.78 0.81 7.36
CA GLY A 250 14.97 1.61 7.21
C GLY A 250 14.68 2.97 6.56
N GLU A 251 15.58 3.92 6.76
CA GLU A 251 15.49 5.25 6.14
C GLU A 251 15.58 5.15 4.61
N ALA A 252 15.00 6.14 3.92
CA ALA A 252 15.17 6.32 2.48
C ALA A 252 16.65 6.64 2.18
N ALA A 253 17.25 5.89 1.25
CA ALA A 253 18.65 6.04 0.86
C ALA A 253 18.81 7.04 -0.31
#